data_1d8b3ccfa15db497839a6c7236b1f467
#
_entry.id   1d8b3ccfa15db497839a6c7236b1f467
#
_cell.length_a   1.000
_cell.length_b   1.000
_cell.length_c   1.000
_cell.angle_alpha   90.00
_cell.angle_beta   90.00
_cell.angle_gamma   90.00
#
_symmetry.space_group_name_H-M   'P 1'
#
loop_
_entity.id
_entity.type
_entity.pdbx_description
1 polymer ?
#
loop_
_entity_poly.entity_id
_entity_poly.type
_entity_poly.pdbx_seq_one_letter_code
_entity_poly.pdbx_strand_id
1 'polypeptide(L)'
;YKTQLFLSAASSAIVPVMTASGDTLEVADGRGSYEFVAKGGQYDRDGLSLQSYIGTISVTLPGGRDTTFVDTVEYYVARPVIQIQSASVQALYLNCGNEIQVNVPALGSDYNPSFSVEGGDVIKGSKAGEITIIPTTSKVNLNVSNAGNFLGSESFGVRKIPAPEIQARIRGKQIDSKVGMPVSTVSFTLDAIADESFRAFLPKDARFQVREAEINLVRAGRGVSRVRATNSKINLSKLAGKRKGDNIVIEIKKVARANFRGDVEEFKNFVPRVITIPLN
;
A
#
# COMPACT_ATOMS: atom_id res chain seq x y z
N TYR A 1 -16.37 5.11 26.34
CA TYR A 1 -17.60 5.76 26.81
C TYR A 1 -17.51 5.95 28.31
N LYS A 2 -17.87 7.14 28.79
CA LYS A 2 -17.90 7.49 30.21
C LYS A 2 -19.25 8.05 30.57
N THR A 3 -19.85 7.57 31.62
CA THR A 3 -21.17 8.01 32.11
C THR A 3 -21.21 7.98 33.62
N GLN A 4 -22.24 8.59 34.22
CA GLN A 4 -22.47 8.59 35.64
C GLN A 4 -23.93 8.25 35.95
N LEU A 5 -24.14 7.37 36.94
CA LEU A 5 -25.43 7.11 37.56
C LEU A 5 -25.55 7.94 38.83
N PHE A 6 -26.69 8.59 39.02
CA PHE A 6 -26.94 9.33 40.24
C PHE A 6 -28.43 9.39 40.61
N LEU A 7 -28.73 9.56 41.88
CA LEU A 7 -30.06 9.85 42.34
C LEU A 7 -30.20 11.37 42.56
N SER A 8 -31.22 11.99 41.97
CA SER A 8 -31.48 13.42 42.13
C SER A 8 -32.05 13.83 43.50
N ALA A 9 -32.50 12.87 44.30
CA ALA A 9 -33.00 13.07 45.66
C ALA A 9 -32.60 11.91 46.52
N ALA A 10 -31.51 12.05 47.30
CA ALA A 10 -31.08 11.09 48.31
C ALA A 10 -30.81 11.81 49.62
N SER A 11 -31.14 11.16 50.76
CA SER A 11 -30.65 11.57 52.06
C SER A 11 -29.16 11.27 52.15
N SER A 12 -28.36 12.18 52.70
CA SER A 12 -26.92 11.99 52.91
C SER A 12 -26.59 10.79 53.83
N ALA A 13 -27.60 10.19 54.47
CA ALA A 13 -27.45 9.01 55.31
C ALA A 13 -27.60 7.66 54.54
N ILE A 14 -27.96 7.67 53.25
CA ILE A 14 -28.19 6.47 52.49
C ILE A 14 -27.13 6.36 51.42
N VAL A 15 -26.32 5.30 51.48
CA VAL A 15 -25.31 4.97 50.44
C VAL A 15 -25.97 4.01 49.44
N PRO A 16 -26.22 4.41 48.22
CA PRO A 16 -26.78 3.52 47.21
C PRO A 16 -25.75 2.50 46.72
N VAL A 17 -26.21 1.32 46.40
CA VAL A 17 -25.46 0.35 45.59
C VAL A 17 -25.80 0.58 44.11
N MET A 18 -24.84 0.86 43.29
CA MET A 18 -25.03 1.11 41.86
C MET A 18 -24.33 0.04 41.02
N THR A 19 -25.01 -0.44 39.99
CA THR A 19 -24.41 -1.36 39.02
C THR A 19 -24.63 -0.88 37.59
N ALA A 20 -23.74 -1.23 36.67
CA ALA A 20 -23.91 -1.03 35.26
C ALA A 20 -23.43 -2.28 34.50
N SER A 21 -24.26 -2.83 33.63
CA SER A 21 -24.02 -4.10 32.90
C SER A 21 -23.65 -5.29 33.87
N GLY A 22 -24.11 -5.25 35.11
CA GLY A 22 -23.79 -6.26 36.15
C GLY A 22 -22.55 -5.94 36.99
N ASP A 23 -21.71 -4.98 36.60
CA ASP A 23 -20.55 -4.54 37.37
C ASP A 23 -20.98 -3.57 38.48
N THR A 24 -20.48 -3.76 39.70
CA THR A 24 -20.71 -2.83 40.82
C THR A 24 -19.81 -1.62 40.68
N LEU A 25 -20.41 -0.41 40.76
CA LEU A 25 -19.70 0.84 40.60
C LEU A 25 -19.19 1.37 41.96
N GLU A 26 -18.04 2.04 41.91
CA GLU A 26 -17.57 2.84 43.03
C GLU A 26 -18.45 4.11 43.13
N VAL A 27 -19.05 4.33 44.31
CA VAL A 27 -19.97 5.44 44.52
C VAL A 27 -19.28 6.47 45.42
N ALA A 28 -19.09 7.69 44.89
CA ALA A 28 -18.60 8.84 45.61
C ALA A 28 -19.61 9.97 45.51
N ASP A 29 -19.94 10.61 46.63
CA ASP A 29 -20.92 11.73 46.70
C ASP A 29 -22.28 11.41 46.03
N GLY A 30 -22.76 10.17 46.19
CA GLY A 30 -24.03 9.74 45.60
C GLY A 30 -23.99 9.51 44.05
N ARG A 31 -22.79 9.45 43.45
CA ARG A 31 -22.56 9.23 42.02
C ARG A 31 -21.72 7.99 41.77
N GLY A 32 -22.19 7.09 40.94
CA GLY A 32 -21.40 5.96 40.42
C GLY A 32 -20.86 6.28 39.03
N SER A 33 -19.53 6.20 38.87
CA SER A 33 -18.89 6.39 37.56
C SER A 33 -18.74 5.05 36.83
N TYR A 34 -19.20 5.00 35.57
CA TYR A 34 -19.04 3.83 34.70
C TYR A 34 -18.23 4.22 33.47
N GLU A 35 -17.10 3.57 33.27
CA GLU A 35 -16.22 3.79 32.16
C GLU A 35 -15.91 2.46 31.45
N PHE A 36 -16.14 2.38 30.15
CA PHE A 36 -15.92 1.18 29.36
C PHE A 36 -15.58 1.49 27.92
N VAL A 37 -14.93 0.54 27.25
CA VAL A 37 -14.66 0.62 25.81
C VAL A 37 -15.92 0.24 25.05
N ALA A 38 -16.56 1.25 24.41
CA ALA A 38 -17.76 1.03 23.63
C ALA A 38 -17.40 0.26 22.35
N LYS A 39 -18.07 -0.87 22.10
CA LYS A 39 -17.92 -1.69 20.89
C LYS A 39 -19.17 -1.53 20.03
N GLY A 40 -18.98 -1.22 18.74
CA GLY A 40 -20.06 -1.23 17.76
C GLY A 40 -20.47 -2.66 17.41
N GLY A 41 -21.76 -2.86 17.19
CA GLY A 41 -22.33 -4.09 16.62
C GLY A 41 -22.65 -3.92 15.13
N GLN A 42 -23.93 -4.09 14.76
CA GLN A 42 -24.40 -3.78 13.42
C GLN A 42 -24.55 -2.26 13.26
N TYR A 43 -24.03 -1.74 12.15
CA TYR A 43 -24.11 -0.31 11.81
C TYR A 43 -25.26 -0.07 10.83
N ASP A 44 -26.01 1.00 11.06
CA ASP A 44 -27.02 1.49 10.15
C ASP A 44 -26.43 2.18 8.90
N ARG A 45 -27.30 2.80 8.09
CA ARG A 45 -26.90 3.51 6.86
C ARG A 45 -26.04 4.74 7.14
N ASP A 46 -26.20 5.34 8.31
CA ASP A 46 -25.45 6.53 8.75
C ASP A 46 -24.14 6.16 9.45
N GLY A 47 -23.83 4.86 9.55
CA GLY A 47 -22.63 4.36 10.18
C GLY A 47 -22.67 4.38 11.70
N LEU A 48 -23.87 4.39 12.29
CA LEU A 48 -24.11 4.38 13.72
C LEU A 48 -24.58 2.99 14.17
N SER A 49 -24.09 2.52 15.31
CA SER A 49 -24.52 1.30 15.96
C SER A 49 -25.19 1.65 17.28
N LEU A 50 -26.49 1.41 17.39
CA LEU A 50 -27.22 1.56 18.65
C LEU A 50 -26.81 0.44 19.60
N GLN A 51 -26.40 0.82 20.79
CA GLN A 51 -26.02 -0.06 21.89
C GLN A 51 -26.76 0.36 23.16
N SER A 52 -26.87 -0.52 24.12
CA SER A 52 -27.47 -0.20 25.40
C SER A 52 -26.79 -0.92 26.54
N TYR A 53 -26.91 -0.37 27.74
CA TYR A 53 -26.57 -1.06 28.96
C TYR A 53 -27.68 -0.84 30.02
N ILE A 54 -27.77 -1.77 31.01
CA ILE A 54 -28.71 -1.65 32.08
C ILE A 54 -27.97 -1.07 33.31
N GLY A 55 -28.46 0.06 33.80
CA GLY A 55 -28.04 0.69 35.03
C GLY A 55 -29.02 0.34 36.16
N THR A 56 -28.52 -0.03 37.36
CA THR A 56 -29.37 -0.20 38.52
C THR A 56 -28.87 0.63 39.69
N ILE A 57 -29.80 1.14 40.47
CA ILE A 57 -29.51 1.85 41.72
C ILE A 57 -30.40 1.24 42.80
N SER A 58 -29.77 0.62 43.77
CA SER A 58 -30.47 -0.01 44.91
C SER A 58 -30.19 0.79 46.18
N VAL A 59 -31.26 1.09 46.90
CA VAL A 59 -31.20 1.82 48.19
C VAL A 59 -31.98 1.07 49.24
N THR A 60 -31.43 0.98 50.47
CA THR A 60 -32.14 0.48 51.61
C THR A 60 -32.73 1.64 52.40
N LEU A 61 -34.07 1.70 52.42
CA LEU A 61 -34.79 2.75 53.12
C LEU A 61 -34.80 2.55 54.64
N PRO A 62 -35.02 3.63 55.41
CA PRO A 62 -35.27 3.52 56.84
C PRO A 62 -36.42 2.54 57.12
N GLY A 63 -36.19 1.50 57.91
CA GLY A 63 -37.13 0.39 58.13
C GLY A 63 -36.80 -0.90 57.38
N GLY A 64 -35.64 -0.96 56.71
CA GLY A 64 -35.08 -2.19 56.13
C GLY A 64 -35.74 -2.61 54.83
N ARG A 65 -36.44 -1.71 54.13
CA ARG A 65 -37.03 -1.96 52.80
C ARG A 65 -36.03 -1.58 51.72
N ASP A 66 -35.70 -2.52 50.88
CA ASP A 66 -34.90 -2.26 49.66
C ASP A 66 -35.77 -1.78 48.53
N THR A 67 -35.27 -0.79 47.81
CA THR A 67 -35.89 -0.26 46.58
C THR A 67 -34.82 -0.20 45.51
N THR A 68 -35.13 -0.78 44.33
CA THR A 68 -34.21 -0.82 43.18
C THR A 68 -34.84 -0.08 42.02
N PHE A 69 -34.10 0.83 41.46
CA PHE A 69 -34.40 1.52 40.20
C PHE A 69 -33.57 0.89 39.08
N VAL A 70 -34.22 0.60 37.98
CA VAL A 70 -33.57 0.01 36.79
C VAL A 70 -33.87 0.89 35.62
N ASP A 71 -32.82 1.22 34.86
CA ASP A 71 -32.98 1.98 33.63
C ASP A 71 -32.10 1.39 32.53
N THR A 72 -32.56 1.52 31.29
CA THR A 72 -31.81 1.11 30.06
C THR A 72 -31.29 2.35 29.39
N VAL A 73 -29.97 2.51 29.39
CA VAL A 73 -29.30 3.66 28.78
C VAL A 73 -28.86 3.28 27.37
N GLU A 74 -29.40 3.96 26.39
CA GLU A 74 -29.00 3.81 24.99
C GLU A 74 -27.87 4.77 24.61
N TYR A 75 -26.96 4.32 23.78
CA TYR A 75 -25.89 5.14 23.23
C TYR A 75 -25.52 4.68 21.81
N TYR A 76 -24.94 5.58 21.02
CA TYR A 76 -24.51 5.28 19.66
C TYR A 76 -23.00 5.15 19.58
N VAL A 77 -22.55 4.14 18.85
CA VAL A 77 -21.15 3.94 18.48
C VAL A 77 -21.01 4.23 17.00
N ALA A 78 -20.26 5.26 16.66
CA ALA A 78 -19.94 5.55 15.26
C ALA A 78 -18.95 4.53 14.69
N ARG A 79 -19.14 4.17 13.41
CA ARG A 79 -18.16 3.35 12.68
C ARG A 79 -16.82 4.09 12.62
N PRO A 80 -15.71 3.46 13.03
CA PRO A 80 -14.41 4.07 12.89
C PRO A 80 -14.08 4.37 11.42
N VAL A 81 -13.61 5.57 11.13
CA VAL A 81 -13.18 5.96 9.78
C VAL A 81 -11.73 5.52 9.60
N ILE A 82 -11.51 4.65 8.60
CA ILE A 82 -10.17 4.23 8.19
C ILE A 82 -9.64 5.27 7.21
N GLN A 83 -8.50 5.88 7.55
CA GLN A 83 -7.80 6.82 6.69
C GLN A 83 -6.57 6.16 6.10
N ILE A 84 -6.46 6.17 4.77
CA ILE A 84 -5.35 5.58 4.06
C ILE A 84 -4.54 6.67 3.37
N GLN A 85 -3.24 6.68 3.64
CA GLN A 85 -2.27 7.51 2.96
C GLN A 85 -1.31 6.59 2.20
N SER A 86 -1.20 6.82 0.91
CA SER A 86 -0.29 6.10 0.02
C SER A 86 0.36 7.08 -0.94
N ALA A 87 1.58 6.84 -1.33
CA ALA A 87 2.24 7.62 -2.37
C ALA A 87 1.48 7.51 -3.71
N SER A 88 0.82 6.37 -3.96
CA SER A 88 -0.04 6.14 -5.13
C SER A 88 -1.51 6.17 -4.67
N VAL A 89 -2.12 7.33 -4.73
CA VAL A 89 -3.43 7.65 -4.12
C VAL A 89 -4.61 6.79 -4.63
N GLN A 90 -4.50 6.10 -5.77
CA GLN A 90 -5.67 5.45 -6.40
C GLN A 90 -5.48 4.00 -6.87
N ALA A 91 -4.28 3.49 -6.98
CA ALA A 91 -4.05 2.11 -7.42
C ALA A 91 -2.68 1.58 -6.96
N LEU A 92 -2.65 0.33 -6.57
CA LEU A 92 -1.41 -0.39 -6.28
C LEU A 92 -0.78 -0.92 -7.57
N TYR A 93 0.49 -1.31 -7.52
CA TYR A 93 1.17 -1.96 -8.64
C TYR A 93 1.41 -3.45 -8.34
N LEU A 94 1.10 -4.28 -9.32
CA LEU A 94 1.21 -5.75 -9.24
C LEU A 94 2.65 -6.18 -8.95
N ASN A 95 2.83 -7.11 -8.00
CA ASN A 95 4.14 -7.64 -7.60
C ASN A 95 5.17 -6.56 -7.21
N CYS A 96 4.70 -5.45 -6.61
CA CYS A 96 5.52 -4.36 -6.09
C CYS A 96 5.26 -4.16 -4.60
N GLY A 97 6.23 -3.58 -3.92
CA GLY A 97 6.09 -3.19 -2.51
C GLY A 97 5.38 -1.85 -2.37
N ASN A 98 4.05 -1.86 -2.32
CA ASN A 98 3.25 -0.65 -2.17
C ASN A 98 3.18 -0.25 -0.69
N GLU A 99 3.93 0.77 -0.30
CA GLU A 99 3.97 1.29 1.07
C GLU A 99 2.72 2.12 1.34
N ILE A 100 2.00 1.81 2.44
CA ILE A 100 0.73 2.42 2.83
C ILE A 100 0.78 2.75 4.32
N GLN A 101 0.26 3.91 4.70
CA GLN A 101 -0.04 4.28 6.06
C GLN A 101 -1.55 4.21 6.29
N VAL A 102 -1.96 3.38 7.23
CA VAL A 102 -3.36 3.23 7.64
C VAL A 102 -3.54 3.86 9.02
N ASN A 103 -4.47 4.78 9.17
CA ASN A 103 -4.77 5.44 10.42
C ASN A 103 -6.26 5.34 10.75
N VAL A 104 -6.57 5.24 12.03
CA VAL A 104 -7.93 5.32 12.56
C VAL A 104 -7.92 6.35 13.68
N PRO A 105 -8.13 7.65 13.37
CA PRO A 105 -7.94 8.74 14.33
C PRO A 105 -8.79 8.62 15.59
N ALA A 106 -9.98 8.02 15.47
CA ALA A 106 -10.89 7.80 16.60
C ALA A 106 -10.31 6.91 17.71
N LEU A 107 -9.26 6.12 17.43
CA LEU A 107 -8.64 5.21 18.39
C LEU A 107 -7.46 5.85 19.15
N GLY A 108 -6.91 6.96 18.68
CA GLY A 108 -5.82 7.67 19.36
C GLY A 108 -4.68 6.75 19.81
N SER A 109 -4.38 6.76 21.12
CA SER A 109 -3.34 5.92 21.74
C SER A 109 -3.67 4.42 21.74
N ASP A 110 -4.94 4.04 21.61
CA ASP A 110 -5.39 2.65 21.63
C ASP A 110 -5.29 1.98 20.25
N TYR A 111 -4.71 2.69 19.26
CA TYR A 111 -4.51 2.18 17.93
C TYR A 111 -3.39 1.13 17.88
N ASN A 112 -3.79 -0.13 17.93
CA ASN A 112 -2.91 -1.30 17.78
C ASN A 112 -3.46 -2.22 16.67
N PRO A 113 -3.26 -1.87 15.40
CA PRO A 113 -3.92 -2.52 14.29
C PRO A 113 -3.31 -3.87 13.92
N SER A 114 -4.17 -4.73 13.40
CA SER A 114 -3.81 -5.91 12.63
C SER A 114 -4.43 -5.83 11.24
N PHE A 115 -3.71 -6.37 10.25
CA PHE A 115 -4.06 -6.30 8.85
C PHE A 115 -4.08 -7.68 8.24
N SER A 116 -5.07 -7.94 7.38
CA SER A 116 -5.06 -9.06 6.45
C SER A 116 -5.43 -8.57 5.06
N VAL A 117 -4.92 -9.24 4.03
CA VAL A 117 -5.09 -8.85 2.64
C VAL A 117 -5.59 -10.03 1.84
N GLU A 118 -6.63 -9.81 1.03
CA GLU A 118 -7.08 -10.72 0.00
C GLU A 118 -6.56 -10.22 -1.36
N GLY A 119 -6.01 -11.14 -2.17
CA GLY A 119 -5.44 -10.80 -3.47
C GLY A 119 -3.98 -10.34 -3.43
N GLY A 120 -3.27 -10.58 -2.32
CA GLY A 120 -1.87 -10.26 -2.15
C GLY A 120 -1.34 -10.60 -0.77
N ASP A 121 -0.11 -10.18 -0.50
CA ASP A 121 0.55 -10.31 0.79
C ASP A 121 0.66 -8.95 1.49
N VAL A 122 0.76 -8.98 2.83
CA VAL A 122 1.00 -7.78 3.64
C VAL A 122 2.22 -7.97 4.54
N ILE A 123 3.09 -6.97 4.57
CA ILE A 123 4.24 -6.88 5.48
C ILE A 123 4.00 -5.70 6.42
N LYS A 124 4.10 -5.92 7.72
CA LYS A 124 4.01 -4.85 8.72
C LYS A 124 5.27 -3.98 8.69
N GLY A 125 5.09 -2.67 8.78
CA GLY A 125 6.16 -1.70 8.96
C GLY A 125 6.63 -1.60 10.42
N SER A 126 7.49 -0.62 10.68
CA SER A 126 8.08 -0.38 12.01
C SER A 126 7.14 0.37 12.95
N LYS A 127 6.21 1.17 12.42
CA LYS A 127 5.25 1.95 13.18
C LYS A 127 3.84 1.40 13.04
N ALA A 128 2.99 1.71 14.02
CA ALA A 128 1.58 1.36 13.95
C ALA A 128 0.95 1.94 12.67
N GLY A 129 0.23 1.10 11.93
CA GLY A 129 -0.41 1.49 10.67
C GLY A 129 0.48 1.49 9.44
N GLU A 130 1.81 1.41 9.56
CA GLU A 130 2.69 1.23 8.39
C GLU A 130 2.60 -0.19 7.88
N ILE A 131 2.29 -0.36 6.59
CA ILE A 131 2.28 -1.66 5.92
C ILE A 131 2.81 -1.55 4.49
N THR A 132 3.29 -2.66 3.98
CA THR A 132 3.62 -2.82 2.57
C THR A 132 2.71 -3.91 1.99
N ILE A 133 1.89 -3.56 1.02
CA ILE A 133 1.03 -4.52 0.30
C ILE A 133 1.73 -4.95 -0.99
N ILE A 134 1.73 -6.27 -1.24
CA ILE A 134 2.29 -6.89 -2.44
C ILE A 134 1.14 -7.58 -3.19
N PRO A 135 0.46 -6.88 -4.12
CA PRO A 135 -0.63 -7.44 -4.89
C PRO A 135 -0.18 -8.59 -5.78
N THR A 136 -0.95 -9.67 -5.80
CA THR A 136 -0.77 -10.81 -6.73
C THR A 136 -1.91 -10.93 -7.74
N THR A 137 -2.98 -10.16 -7.55
CA THR A 137 -4.17 -10.12 -8.41
C THR A 137 -4.50 -8.69 -8.84
N SER A 138 -5.48 -8.51 -9.74
CA SER A 138 -5.91 -7.20 -10.25
C SER A 138 -6.73 -6.35 -9.26
N LYS A 139 -7.11 -6.91 -8.13
CA LYS A 139 -7.83 -6.25 -7.05
C LYS A 139 -7.34 -6.77 -5.71
N VAL A 140 -7.21 -5.87 -4.75
CA VAL A 140 -6.81 -6.18 -3.37
C VAL A 140 -7.85 -5.63 -2.41
N ASN A 141 -8.24 -6.43 -1.41
CA ASN A 141 -9.04 -5.98 -0.28
C ASN A 141 -8.17 -6.02 0.99
N LEU A 142 -7.98 -4.88 1.60
CA LEU A 142 -7.30 -4.72 2.89
C LEU A 142 -8.34 -4.75 4.00
N ASN A 143 -8.26 -5.73 4.90
CA ASN A 143 -9.07 -5.80 6.11
C ASN A 143 -8.28 -5.23 7.28
N VAL A 144 -8.90 -4.33 8.02
CA VAL A 144 -8.32 -3.64 9.17
C VAL A 144 -9.04 -4.06 10.44
N SER A 145 -8.29 -4.48 11.45
CA SER A 145 -8.81 -4.80 12.77
C SER A 145 -7.99 -4.11 13.84
N ASN A 146 -8.55 -3.87 15.02
CA ASN A 146 -7.84 -3.33 16.18
C ASN A 146 -8.16 -4.18 17.43
N ALA A 147 -7.13 -4.64 18.13
CA ALA A 147 -7.30 -5.51 19.31
C ALA A 147 -8.28 -6.68 19.07
N GLY A 148 -8.24 -7.30 17.87
CA GLY A 148 -9.11 -8.42 17.47
C GLY A 148 -10.51 -8.02 16.96
N ASN A 149 -10.90 -6.74 17.05
CA ASN A 149 -12.19 -6.27 16.53
C ASN A 149 -12.03 -5.75 15.09
N PHE A 150 -12.87 -6.24 14.20
CA PHE A 150 -12.91 -5.80 12.80
C PHE A 150 -13.41 -4.35 12.72
N LEU A 151 -12.66 -3.48 12.04
CA LEU A 151 -13.01 -2.07 11.85
C LEU A 151 -13.62 -1.80 10.47
N GLY A 152 -13.13 -2.49 9.44
CA GLY A 152 -13.60 -2.30 8.07
C GLY A 152 -12.62 -2.87 7.04
N SER A 153 -13.01 -2.73 5.77
CA SER A 153 -12.22 -3.16 4.61
C SER A 153 -12.12 -2.02 3.59
N GLU A 154 -10.94 -1.94 2.95
CA GLU A 154 -10.67 -1.02 1.86
C GLU A 154 -10.23 -1.78 0.62
N SER A 155 -10.79 -1.41 -0.54
CA SER A 155 -10.52 -2.07 -1.83
C SER A 155 -9.64 -1.21 -2.71
N PHE A 156 -8.61 -1.84 -3.31
CA PHE A 156 -7.68 -1.20 -4.23
C PHE A 156 -7.71 -1.87 -5.60
N GLY A 157 -7.77 -1.05 -6.65
CA GLY A 157 -7.43 -1.49 -7.99
C GLY A 157 -5.91 -1.71 -8.12
N VAL A 158 -5.52 -2.69 -8.93
CA VAL A 158 -4.10 -3.01 -9.14
C VAL A 158 -3.74 -2.79 -10.60
N ARG A 159 -2.69 -2.00 -10.84
CA ARG A 159 -2.14 -1.70 -12.17
C ARG A 159 -0.98 -2.63 -12.47
N LYS A 160 -0.80 -2.95 -13.75
CA LYS A 160 0.42 -3.60 -14.23
C LYS A 160 1.58 -2.61 -14.19
N ILE A 161 2.78 -3.13 -13.98
CA ILE A 161 4.01 -2.34 -14.05
C ILE A 161 4.16 -1.82 -15.49
N PRO A 162 4.36 -0.51 -15.72
CA PRO A 162 4.60 0.02 -17.04
C PRO A 162 5.93 -0.47 -17.62
N ALA A 163 5.94 -0.75 -18.92
CA ALA A 163 7.16 -1.17 -19.60
C ALA A 163 8.16 0.00 -19.64
N PRO A 164 9.45 -0.26 -19.38
CA PRO A 164 10.47 0.78 -19.47
C PRO A 164 10.69 1.23 -20.91
N GLU A 165 11.08 2.49 -21.09
CA GLU A 165 11.61 3.00 -22.33
C GLU A 165 13.08 2.56 -22.49
N ILE A 166 13.46 2.04 -23.66
CA ILE A 166 14.85 1.70 -23.93
C ILE A 166 15.52 2.82 -24.72
N GLN A 167 16.58 3.37 -24.18
CA GLN A 167 17.36 4.44 -24.76
C GLN A 167 18.79 3.98 -25.02
N ALA A 168 19.29 4.18 -26.27
CA ALA A 168 20.70 4.01 -26.57
C ALA A 168 21.46 5.30 -26.23
N ARG A 169 22.58 5.18 -25.48
CA ARG A 169 23.35 6.35 -25.03
C ARG A 169 24.86 6.19 -25.26
N ILE A 170 25.51 7.28 -25.65
CA ILE A 170 26.97 7.41 -25.69
C ILE A 170 27.39 8.44 -24.67
N ARG A 171 28.27 8.05 -23.74
CA ARG A 171 28.77 8.94 -22.66
C ARG A 171 27.63 9.66 -21.91
N GLY A 172 26.53 8.97 -21.64
CA GLY A 172 25.38 9.49 -20.94
C GLY A 172 24.39 10.31 -21.78
N LYS A 173 24.71 10.66 -23.04
CA LYS A 173 23.79 11.36 -23.96
C LYS A 173 23.01 10.36 -24.80
N GLN A 174 21.71 10.56 -24.93
CA GLN A 174 20.85 9.75 -25.78
C GLN A 174 21.27 9.93 -27.26
N ILE A 175 21.33 8.82 -28.00
CA ILE A 175 21.57 8.82 -29.44
C ILE A 175 20.26 9.19 -30.13
N ASP A 176 20.29 10.26 -30.92
CA ASP A 176 19.16 10.58 -31.78
C ASP A 176 19.13 9.57 -32.95
N SER A 177 18.06 8.80 -33.06
CA SER A 177 17.89 7.81 -34.12
C SER A 177 17.83 8.40 -35.56
N LYS A 178 17.58 9.72 -35.70
CA LYS A 178 17.59 10.41 -36.96
C LYS A 178 18.99 10.89 -37.37
N VAL A 179 19.78 11.31 -36.38
CA VAL A 179 21.15 11.79 -36.60
C VAL A 179 22.13 10.60 -36.65
N GLY A 180 21.93 9.61 -35.80
CA GLY A 180 22.79 8.42 -35.74
C GLY A 180 24.05 8.61 -34.86
N MET A 181 25.07 7.80 -35.13
CA MET A 181 26.34 7.83 -34.41
C MET A 181 27.54 7.67 -35.37
N PRO A 182 28.74 8.17 -35.00
CA PRO A 182 29.94 8.00 -35.80
C PRO A 182 30.31 6.53 -36.02
N VAL A 183 30.77 6.19 -37.22
CA VAL A 183 31.29 4.83 -37.54
C VAL A 183 32.40 4.40 -36.60
N SER A 184 33.20 5.35 -36.10
CA SER A 184 34.28 5.14 -35.15
C SER A 184 33.81 4.74 -33.75
N THR A 185 32.48 4.78 -33.46
CA THR A 185 31.93 4.42 -32.17
C THR A 185 32.27 2.96 -31.82
N VAL A 186 32.93 2.75 -30.65
CA VAL A 186 33.37 1.44 -30.18
C VAL A 186 32.32 0.82 -29.26
N SER A 187 31.62 1.63 -28.48
CA SER A 187 30.63 1.14 -27.53
C SER A 187 29.55 2.18 -27.20
N PHE A 188 28.39 1.70 -26.78
CA PHE A 188 27.31 2.51 -26.23
C PHE A 188 26.57 1.71 -25.15
N THR A 189 25.65 2.34 -24.42
CA THR A 189 24.79 1.68 -23.43
C THR A 189 23.35 1.64 -23.88
N LEU A 190 22.62 0.60 -23.45
CA LEU A 190 21.17 0.49 -23.57
C LEU A 190 20.57 0.66 -22.17
N ASP A 191 20.03 1.82 -21.91
CA ASP A 191 19.43 2.13 -20.61
C ASP A 191 17.93 1.86 -20.66
N ALA A 192 17.42 1.10 -19.69
CA ALA A 192 15.99 0.85 -19.51
C ALA A 192 15.44 1.86 -18.50
N ILE A 193 14.75 2.87 -19.00
CA ILE A 193 14.24 3.99 -18.21
C ILE A 193 12.82 3.68 -17.78
N ALA A 194 12.58 3.64 -16.47
CA ALA A 194 11.25 3.45 -15.91
C ALA A 194 10.33 4.63 -16.21
N ASP A 195 9.05 4.36 -16.35
CA ASP A 195 8.01 5.38 -16.37
C ASP A 195 8.17 6.35 -15.19
N GLU A 196 8.02 7.65 -15.45
CA GLU A 196 8.30 8.70 -14.47
C GLU A 196 7.37 8.60 -13.25
N SER A 197 6.07 8.37 -13.47
CA SER A 197 5.10 8.23 -12.38
C SER A 197 5.40 6.98 -11.56
N PHE A 198 5.66 5.85 -12.20
CA PHE A 198 6.01 4.60 -11.53
C PHE A 198 7.29 4.75 -10.70
N ARG A 199 8.31 5.41 -11.24
CA ARG A 199 9.57 5.68 -10.54
C ARG A 199 9.40 6.64 -9.37
N ALA A 200 8.53 7.64 -9.50
CA ALA A 200 8.25 8.59 -8.42
C ALA A 200 7.55 7.91 -7.24
N PHE A 201 6.61 6.99 -7.51
CA PHE A 201 5.85 6.30 -6.47
C PHE A 201 6.59 5.10 -5.87
N LEU A 202 7.26 4.30 -6.70
CA LEU A 202 7.90 3.05 -6.29
C LEU A 202 9.36 2.96 -6.79
N PRO A 203 10.25 3.86 -6.31
CA PRO A 203 11.63 3.94 -6.81
C PRO A 203 12.43 2.64 -6.57
N LYS A 204 12.09 1.89 -5.52
CA LYS A 204 12.72 0.60 -5.21
C LYS A 204 12.34 -0.50 -6.21
N ASP A 205 11.16 -0.40 -6.84
CA ASP A 205 10.64 -1.34 -7.84
C ASP A 205 10.89 -0.91 -9.29
N ALA A 206 11.22 0.38 -9.50
CA ALA A 206 11.39 1.00 -10.81
C ALA A 206 12.82 0.90 -11.36
N ARG A 207 13.53 -0.18 -11.07
CA ARG A 207 14.92 -0.41 -11.47
C ARG A 207 14.99 -1.47 -12.55
N PHE A 208 15.17 -1.03 -13.81
CA PHE A 208 15.22 -1.91 -14.96
C PHE A 208 16.64 -1.98 -15.56
N GLN A 209 16.94 -3.10 -16.21
CA GLN A 209 18.20 -3.30 -16.92
C GLN A 209 18.01 -4.21 -18.13
N VAL A 210 18.58 -3.82 -19.28
CA VAL A 210 18.66 -4.70 -20.45
C VAL A 210 19.57 -5.87 -20.15
N ARG A 211 19.08 -7.09 -20.33
CA ARG A 211 19.84 -8.33 -20.09
C ARG A 211 20.24 -9.03 -21.36
N GLU A 212 19.47 -8.86 -22.42
CA GLU A 212 19.79 -9.48 -23.70
C GLU A 212 19.36 -8.60 -24.87
N ALA A 213 20.23 -8.37 -25.79
CA ALA A 213 19.96 -7.69 -27.04
C ALA A 213 20.75 -8.34 -28.19
N GLU A 214 20.18 -8.32 -29.37
CA GLU A 214 20.83 -8.70 -30.61
C GLU A 214 21.12 -7.42 -31.41
N ILE A 215 22.38 -7.25 -31.82
CA ILE A 215 22.86 -6.08 -32.56
C ILE A 215 23.26 -6.52 -33.94
N ASN A 216 22.55 -6.04 -34.94
CA ASN A 216 22.76 -6.37 -36.35
C ASN A 216 23.31 -5.16 -37.12
N LEU A 217 24.40 -5.35 -37.84
CA LEU A 217 24.87 -4.39 -38.83
C LEU A 217 24.13 -4.65 -40.12
N VAL A 218 23.44 -3.65 -40.62
CA VAL A 218 22.58 -3.75 -41.84
C VAL A 218 23.06 -2.73 -42.89
N ARG A 219 23.28 -3.19 -44.12
CA ARG A 219 23.65 -2.39 -45.27
C ARG A 219 22.67 -2.63 -46.39
N ALA A 220 22.09 -1.56 -46.92
CA ALA A 220 21.10 -1.64 -48.02
C ALA A 220 20.01 -2.73 -47.77
N GLY A 221 19.50 -2.81 -46.54
CA GLY A 221 18.48 -3.77 -46.11
C GLY A 221 18.98 -5.21 -45.86
N ARG A 222 20.28 -5.49 -46.03
CA ARG A 222 20.84 -6.84 -45.82
C ARG A 222 21.72 -6.89 -44.58
N GLY A 223 21.60 -7.97 -43.77
CA GLY A 223 22.48 -8.21 -42.62
C GLY A 223 23.93 -8.46 -43.05
N VAL A 224 24.87 -7.75 -42.45
CA VAL A 224 26.31 -7.86 -42.71
C VAL A 224 27.02 -8.64 -41.62
N SER A 225 26.77 -8.29 -40.38
CA SER A 225 27.31 -9.00 -39.19
C SER A 225 26.38 -8.84 -37.99
N ARG A 226 26.55 -9.71 -37.00
CA ARG A 226 25.68 -9.77 -35.84
C ARG A 226 26.49 -10.02 -34.56
N VAL A 227 26.06 -9.39 -33.46
CA VAL A 227 26.60 -9.61 -32.11
C VAL A 227 25.45 -9.74 -31.12
N ARG A 228 25.54 -10.69 -30.20
CA ARG A 228 24.64 -10.81 -29.05
C ARG A 228 25.28 -10.13 -27.84
N ALA A 229 24.53 -9.30 -27.18
CA ALA A 229 24.90 -8.68 -25.92
C ALA A 229 24.08 -9.29 -24.77
N THR A 230 24.73 -9.59 -23.65
CA THR A 230 24.16 -10.18 -22.44
C THR A 230 24.08 -9.19 -21.26
N ASN A 231 24.29 -7.92 -21.55
CA ASN A 231 24.19 -6.81 -20.60
C ASN A 231 23.90 -5.51 -21.34
N SER A 232 23.73 -4.42 -20.61
CA SER A 232 23.39 -3.10 -21.14
C SER A 232 24.54 -2.41 -21.89
N LYS A 233 25.81 -2.84 -21.73
CA LYS A 233 26.96 -2.25 -22.40
C LYS A 233 27.25 -2.98 -23.72
N ILE A 234 27.02 -2.32 -24.83
CA ILE A 234 27.17 -2.87 -26.17
C ILE A 234 28.57 -2.56 -26.70
N ASN A 235 29.29 -3.60 -27.08
CA ASN A 235 30.62 -3.49 -27.69
C ASN A 235 30.49 -3.70 -29.20
N LEU A 236 30.71 -2.63 -29.98
CA LEU A 236 30.66 -2.63 -31.43
C LEU A 236 31.97 -3.01 -32.11
N SER A 237 33.09 -3.20 -31.39
CA SER A 237 34.36 -3.63 -31.99
C SER A 237 34.26 -5.04 -32.59
N LYS A 238 33.30 -5.84 -32.11
CA LYS A 238 33.01 -7.18 -32.62
C LYS A 238 32.17 -7.18 -33.92
N LEU A 239 31.60 -6.05 -34.32
CA LEU A 239 30.91 -5.89 -35.61
C LEU A 239 31.91 -5.53 -36.69
N ALA A 240 32.30 -6.52 -37.51
CA ALA A 240 33.21 -6.30 -38.62
C ALA A 240 32.57 -5.55 -39.78
N GLY A 241 33.38 -4.73 -40.45
CA GLY A 241 32.97 -4.11 -41.75
C GLY A 241 32.04 -2.92 -41.66
N LYS A 242 31.93 -2.24 -40.53
CA LYS A 242 31.14 -0.99 -40.38
C LYS A 242 31.59 0.08 -41.37
N ARG A 243 30.61 0.75 -42.00
CA ARG A 243 30.83 1.84 -42.95
C ARG A 243 29.82 2.94 -42.73
N LYS A 244 30.16 4.14 -43.17
CA LYS A 244 29.20 5.24 -43.24
C LYS A 244 28.00 4.85 -44.14
N GLY A 245 26.79 5.15 -43.69
CA GLY A 245 25.54 4.77 -44.35
C GLY A 245 24.99 3.40 -44.00
N ASP A 246 25.70 2.61 -43.17
CA ASP A 246 25.16 1.40 -42.56
C ASP A 246 24.19 1.76 -41.41
N ASN A 247 23.35 0.82 -41.04
CA ASN A 247 22.47 0.93 -39.86
C ASN A 247 22.85 -0.13 -38.80
N ILE A 248 22.84 0.30 -37.58
CA ILE A 248 22.83 -0.62 -36.42
C ILE A 248 21.37 -0.86 -36.04
N VAL A 249 20.91 -2.11 -36.19
CA VAL A 249 19.57 -2.55 -35.80
C VAL A 249 19.71 -3.35 -34.52
N ILE A 250 19.11 -2.84 -33.46
CA ILE A 250 19.19 -3.39 -32.11
C ILE A 250 17.83 -4.00 -31.76
N GLU A 251 17.78 -5.29 -31.53
CA GLU A 251 16.59 -5.99 -31.07
C GLU A 251 16.75 -6.32 -29.59
N ILE A 252 15.94 -5.71 -28.74
CA ILE A 252 15.94 -5.96 -27.28
C ILE A 252 15.16 -7.23 -27.03
N LYS A 253 15.81 -8.26 -26.51
CA LYS A 253 15.20 -9.57 -26.23
C LYS A 253 14.70 -9.69 -24.80
N LYS A 254 15.51 -9.25 -23.81
CA LYS A 254 15.19 -9.40 -22.40
C LYS A 254 15.54 -8.15 -21.59
N VAL A 255 14.62 -7.80 -20.71
CA VAL A 255 14.80 -6.78 -19.67
C VAL A 255 14.56 -7.44 -18.32
N ALA A 256 15.40 -7.12 -17.35
CA ALA A 256 15.18 -7.50 -15.96
C ALA A 256 14.77 -6.30 -15.13
N ARG A 257 14.05 -6.58 -14.04
CA ARG A 257 13.65 -5.61 -13.03
C ARG A 257 14.20 -6.05 -11.67
N ALA A 258 14.76 -5.14 -10.90
CA ALA A 258 15.00 -5.37 -9.48
C ALA A 258 13.77 -4.85 -8.70
N ASN A 259 13.21 -5.72 -7.84
CA ASN A 259 12.05 -5.39 -7.01
C ASN A 259 12.49 -4.65 -5.72
N PHE A 260 11.52 -4.27 -4.87
CA PHE A 260 11.76 -3.57 -3.60
C PHE A 260 12.60 -4.37 -2.60
N ARG A 261 12.64 -5.71 -2.70
CA ARG A 261 13.48 -6.59 -1.89
C ARG A 261 14.92 -6.69 -2.41
N GLY A 262 15.16 -6.23 -3.64
CA GLY A 262 16.46 -6.34 -4.34
C GLY A 262 16.57 -7.58 -5.22
N ASP A 263 15.55 -8.44 -5.29
CA ASP A 263 15.56 -9.60 -6.19
C ASP A 263 15.48 -9.13 -7.63
N VAL A 264 16.26 -9.77 -8.50
CA VAL A 264 16.32 -9.44 -9.93
C VAL A 264 15.59 -10.53 -10.71
N GLU A 265 14.54 -10.15 -11.40
CA GLU A 265 13.70 -11.05 -12.16
C GLU A 265 13.53 -10.59 -13.62
N GLU A 266 13.23 -11.52 -14.54
CA GLU A 266 12.89 -11.18 -15.92
C GLU A 266 11.56 -10.44 -15.95
N PHE A 267 11.54 -9.28 -16.61
CA PHE A 267 10.33 -8.48 -16.76
C PHE A 267 9.45 -9.03 -17.91
N LYS A 268 8.52 -9.91 -17.56
CA LYS A 268 7.68 -10.67 -18.52
C LYS A 268 6.76 -9.80 -19.38
N ASN A 269 6.41 -8.59 -18.92
CA ASN A 269 5.52 -7.69 -19.67
C ASN A 269 6.28 -6.81 -20.70
N PHE A 270 7.55 -7.11 -20.94
CA PHE A 270 8.34 -6.41 -21.95
C PHE A 270 8.01 -6.98 -23.34
N VAL A 271 7.58 -6.12 -24.24
CA VAL A 271 7.43 -6.45 -25.67
C VAL A 271 8.76 -6.14 -26.35
N PRO A 272 9.37 -7.10 -27.07
CA PRO A 272 10.60 -6.87 -27.80
C PRO A 272 10.52 -5.62 -28.67
N ARG A 273 11.54 -4.76 -28.60
CA ARG A 273 11.62 -3.50 -29.33
C ARG A 273 12.84 -3.49 -30.24
N VAL A 274 12.68 -2.86 -31.38
CA VAL A 274 13.75 -2.65 -32.35
C VAL A 274 14.11 -1.17 -32.37
N ILE A 275 15.40 -0.87 -32.24
CA ILE A 275 15.95 0.47 -32.36
C ILE A 275 16.91 0.46 -33.56
N THR A 276 16.75 1.41 -34.47
CA THR A 276 17.65 1.57 -35.60
C THR A 276 18.45 2.86 -35.46
N ILE A 277 19.76 2.77 -35.60
CA ILE A 277 20.71 3.87 -35.46
C ILE A 277 21.59 3.92 -36.69
N PRO A 278 21.51 5.00 -37.49
CA PRO A 278 22.39 5.20 -38.67
C PRO A 278 23.85 5.39 -38.24
N LEU A 279 24.80 4.93 -39.06
CA LEU A 279 26.23 5.22 -38.96
C LEU A 279 26.62 6.36 -39.91
N ASN A 280 27.16 7.45 -39.37
CA ASN A 280 27.57 8.65 -40.10
C ASN A 280 29.09 8.91 -40.07
#